data_c5c655b673e02f6342b07847725ea285
#
_entry.id   c5c655b673e02f6342b07847725ea285
#
_cell.length_a   1.000
_cell.length_b   1.000
_cell.length_c   1.000
_cell.angle_alpha   90.00
_cell.angle_beta   90.00
_cell.angle_gamma   90.00
#
_symmetry.space_group_name_H-M   'P 1'
#
loop_
_entity.id
_entity.type
_entity.pdbx_description
1 polymer ?
#
loop_
_entity_poly.entity_id
_entity_poly.type
_entity_poly.pdbx_seq_one_letter_code
_entity_poly.pdbx_strand_id
1 'polypeptide(L)'
;MTTTTTQTARTDSTTGTTLTGVAAPTAPELSAAPLSPTELRAAWASIPTPITTVAAVVDGAPVGLIVGSYVGLSLEPALVAVSIQKSSRSWPLIRRAEHIGVSVLTTDHAPLVRQLAGPQDDRFTGIGWEDDRGAVLLEDAVVHLTGQITEELETGDHVTAILQVDRVISRAPSAAPLVFHGSQVSSVGGI
;
A
#
# COMPACT_ATOMS: atom_id res chain seq x y z
N MET A 1 -16.29 -53.46 55.13
CA MET A 1 -17.64 -53.21 54.69
C MET A 1 -17.55 -52.49 53.34
N THR A 2 -17.75 -53.29 52.31
CA THR A 2 -17.56 -52.81 50.92
C THR A 2 -18.93 -52.55 50.32
N THR A 3 -19.21 -51.30 49.91
CA THR A 3 -20.48 -50.92 49.27
C THR A 3 -20.25 -50.78 47.80
N THR A 4 -20.78 -51.69 47.00
CA THR A 4 -20.74 -51.67 45.52
C THR A 4 -21.95 -50.85 45.05
N THR A 5 -21.65 -49.77 44.29
CA THR A 5 -22.69 -48.98 43.61
C THR A 5 -22.76 -49.39 42.16
N THR A 6 -23.86 -49.99 41.75
CA THR A 6 -24.21 -50.37 40.38
C THR A 6 -24.68 -49.15 39.60
N GLN A 7 -23.96 -48.79 38.54
CA GLN A 7 -24.35 -47.70 37.63
C GLN A 7 -25.05 -48.26 36.39
N THR A 8 -26.32 -47.93 36.24
CA THR A 8 -27.17 -48.35 35.12
C THR A 8 -26.86 -47.47 33.89
N ALA A 9 -26.43 -48.13 32.80
CA ALA A 9 -26.23 -47.47 31.51
C ALA A 9 -27.56 -47.13 30.86
N ARG A 10 -27.75 -45.85 30.52
CA ARG A 10 -28.82 -45.40 29.62
C ARG A 10 -28.29 -45.42 28.19
N THR A 11 -28.97 -46.14 27.32
CA THR A 11 -28.75 -46.13 25.88
C THR A 11 -29.55 -44.97 25.29
N ASP A 12 -28.89 -43.89 24.89
CA ASP A 12 -29.49 -42.83 24.07
C ASP A 12 -29.39 -43.22 22.59
N SER A 13 -30.57 -43.41 22.00
CA SER A 13 -30.74 -43.60 20.55
C SER A 13 -30.64 -42.25 19.85
N THR A 14 -29.47 -41.90 19.35
CA THR A 14 -29.31 -40.69 18.50
C THR A 14 -29.71 -41.04 17.07
N THR A 15 -30.89 -40.59 16.67
CA THR A 15 -31.35 -40.63 15.28
C THR A 15 -30.49 -39.67 14.44
N GLY A 16 -29.58 -40.22 13.68
CA GLY A 16 -28.75 -39.44 12.77
C GLY A 16 -29.58 -38.89 11.60
N THR A 17 -29.86 -37.59 11.63
CA THR A 17 -30.36 -36.88 10.45
C THR A 17 -29.18 -36.65 9.50
N THR A 18 -29.16 -37.42 8.42
CA THR A 18 -28.23 -37.22 7.31
C THR A 18 -28.57 -35.89 6.62
N LEU A 19 -27.76 -34.85 6.84
CA LEU A 19 -27.85 -33.62 6.09
C LEU A 19 -27.43 -33.94 4.64
N THR A 20 -28.39 -33.93 3.74
CA THR A 20 -28.17 -34.04 2.30
C THR A 20 -27.29 -32.91 1.89
N GLY A 21 -26.06 -33.20 1.41
CA GLY A 21 -25.07 -32.19 1.01
C GLY A 21 -25.66 -31.25 -0.04
N VAL A 22 -25.76 -29.99 0.31
CA VAL A 22 -25.93 -28.91 -0.67
C VAL A 22 -24.60 -28.84 -1.41
N ALA A 23 -24.59 -29.22 -2.70
CA ALA A 23 -23.43 -29.06 -3.55
C ALA A 23 -23.02 -27.58 -3.53
N ALA A 24 -21.75 -27.33 -3.20
CA ALA A 24 -21.21 -25.98 -3.29
C ALA A 24 -21.44 -25.46 -4.74
N PRO A 25 -21.86 -24.21 -4.92
CA PRO A 25 -22.01 -23.65 -6.25
C PRO A 25 -20.67 -23.75 -6.96
N THR A 26 -20.67 -24.42 -8.11
CA THR A 26 -19.50 -24.47 -9.00
C THR A 26 -19.18 -23.03 -9.39
N ALA A 27 -18.00 -22.54 -9.01
CA ALA A 27 -17.56 -21.23 -9.46
C ALA A 27 -17.64 -21.18 -10.99
N PRO A 28 -18.16 -20.09 -11.58
CA PRO A 28 -18.20 -19.98 -13.03
C PRO A 28 -16.78 -20.17 -13.56
N GLU A 29 -16.58 -21.07 -14.51
CA GLU A 29 -15.34 -21.17 -15.26
C GLU A 29 -15.17 -19.82 -15.97
N LEU A 30 -14.34 -18.97 -15.41
CA LEU A 30 -13.84 -17.77 -16.09
C LEU A 30 -12.83 -18.24 -17.16
N SER A 31 -13.36 -18.78 -18.24
CA SER A 31 -12.60 -18.93 -19.49
C SER A 31 -12.45 -17.54 -20.09
N ALA A 32 -11.61 -16.72 -19.45
CA ALA A 32 -11.28 -15.43 -19.99
C ALA A 32 -10.06 -15.56 -20.90
N ALA A 33 -10.15 -15.01 -22.10
CA ALA A 33 -8.96 -14.72 -22.90
C ALA A 33 -7.96 -13.95 -22.03
N PRO A 34 -6.64 -14.11 -22.24
CA PRO A 34 -5.63 -13.38 -21.47
C PRO A 34 -5.94 -11.88 -21.51
N LEU A 35 -6.05 -11.25 -20.33
CA LEU A 35 -6.32 -9.82 -20.21
C LEU A 35 -5.17 -9.03 -20.85
N SER A 36 -5.49 -8.09 -21.74
CA SER A 36 -4.48 -7.23 -22.32
C SER A 36 -3.99 -6.19 -21.30
N PRO A 37 -2.71 -5.79 -21.35
CA PRO A 37 -2.20 -4.71 -20.51
C PRO A 37 -2.97 -3.39 -20.67
N THR A 38 -3.55 -3.14 -21.82
CA THR A 38 -4.35 -1.95 -22.11
C THR A 38 -5.69 -1.98 -21.38
N GLU A 39 -6.38 -3.11 -21.38
CA GLU A 39 -7.64 -3.30 -20.64
C GLU A 39 -7.41 -3.18 -19.12
N LEU A 40 -6.33 -3.77 -18.61
CA LEU A 40 -5.96 -3.67 -17.20
C LEU A 40 -5.67 -2.22 -16.80
N ARG A 41 -4.88 -1.48 -17.60
CA ARG A 41 -4.61 -0.07 -17.33
C ARG A 41 -5.88 0.79 -17.33
N ALA A 42 -6.79 0.55 -18.28
CA ALA A 42 -8.06 1.26 -18.33
C ALA A 42 -8.93 0.97 -17.10
N ALA A 43 -9.00 -0.30 -16.67
CA ALA A 43 -9.74 -0.69 -15.48
C ALA A 43 -9.13 -0.06 -14.22
N TRP A 44 -7.81 -0.14 -14.05
CA TRP A 44 -7.14 0.43 -12.87
C TRP A 44 -7.17 1.95 -12.84
N ALA A 45 -7.13 2.62 -14.00
CA ALA A 45 -7.27 4.07 -14.07
C ALA A 45 -8.62 4.57 -13.52
N SER A 46 -9.67 3.74 -13.52
CA SER A 46 -10.97 4.09 -12.93
C SER A 46 -11.02 3.97 -11.41
N ILE A 47 -9.97 3.43 -10.78
CA ILE A 47 -9.87 3.30 -9.33
C ILE A 47 -9.05 4.48 -8.80
N PRO A 48 -9.61 5.34 -7.93
CA PRO A 48 -8.84 6.43 -7.35
C PRO A 48 -7.75 5.88 -6.42
N THR A 49 -6.52 6.34 -6.62
CA THR A 49 -5.37 5.99 -5.77
C THR A 49 -4.72 7.25 -5.22
N PRO A 50 -4.18 7.24 -4.00
CA PRO A 50 -3.46 8.38 -3.48
C PRO A 50 -2.22 8.66 -4.33
N ILE A 51 -1.80 9.91 -4.40
CA ILE A 51 -0.51 10.27 -4.98
C ILE A 51 0.47 10.48 -3.83
N THR A 52 1.50 9.62 -3.78
CA THR A 52 2.49 9.65 -2.70
C THR A 52 3.91 9.70 -3.28
N THR A 53 4.82 10.35 -2.55
CA THR A 53 6.25 10.19 -2.80
C THR A 53 6.82 9.14 -1.85
N VAL A 54 7.80 8.37 -2.36
CA VAL A 54 8.63 7.45 -1.59
C VAL A 54 10.07 7.90 -1.84
N ALA A 55 10.76 8.35 -0.78
CA ALA A 55 12.04 9.02 -0.96
C ALA A 55 12.98 8.85 0.24
N ALA A 56 14.27 8.90 -0.03
CA ALA A 56 15.32 8.88 0.98
C ALA A 56 16.50 9.76 0.58
N VAL A 57 17.33 10.13 1.54
CA VAL A 57 18.62 10.78 1.29
C VAL A 57 19.62 9.72 0.84
N VAL A 58 20.19 9.90 -0.33
CA VAL A 58 21.23 9.04 -0.90
C VAL A 58 22.39 9.91 -1.31
N ASP A 59 23.58 9.61 -0.82
CA ASP A 59 24.82 10.39 -1.09
C ASP A 59 24.63 11.90 -0.82
N GLY A 60 23.86 12.25 0.22
CA GLY A 60 23.61 13.63 0.63
C GLY A 60 22.55 14.39 -0.18
N ALA A 61 21.86 13.72 -1.10
CA ALA A 61 20.81 14.32 -1.94
C ALA A 61 19.49 13.53 -1.85
N PRO A 62 18.34 14.19 -2.04
CA PRO A 62 17.05 13.51 -2.06
C PRO A 62 16.90 12.66 -3.33
N VAL A 63 16.62 11.38 -3.17
CA VAL A 63 16.24 10.45 -4.24
C VAL A 63 14.88 9.90 -3.94
N GLY A 64 13.97 9.98 -4.91
CA GLY A 64 12.61 9.52 -4.70
C GLY A 64 11.88 9.20 -5.99
N LEU A 65 10.67 8.72 -5.82
CA LEU A 65 9.73 8.41 -6.89
C LEU A 65 8.30 8.68 -6.41
N ILE A 66 7.40 8.82 -7.36
CA ILE A 66 5.98 8.99 -7.09
C ILE A 66 5.25 7.67 -7.34
N VAL A 67 4.33 7.31 -6.45
CA VAL A 67 3.54 6.07 -6.55
C VAL A 67 2.07 6.33 -6.25
N GLY A 68 1.19 5.52 -6.88
CA GLY A 68 -0.23 5.41 -6.53
C GLY A 68 -0.56 4.15 -5.74
N SER A 69 0.43 3.36 -5.41
CA SER A 69 0.27 2.01 -4.84
C SER A 69 0.34 1.95 -3.31
N TYR A 70 0.34 3.10 -2.65
CA TYR A 70 0.38 3.15 -1.18
C TYR A 70 -0.87 2.53 -0.57
N VAL A 71 -0.67 1.67 0.42
CA VAL A 71 -1.74 1.10 1.24
C VAL A 71 -1.30 0.85 2.67
N GLY A 72 -2.15 1.19 3.65
CA GLY A 72 -1.98 0.77 5.04
C GLY A 72 -2.31 -0.71 5.19
N LEU A 73 -1.42 -1.49 5.80
CA LEU A 73 -1.58 -2.94 5.96
C LEU A 73 -2.00 -3.34 7.37
N SER A 74 -1.38 -2.75 8.39
CA SER A 74 -1.56 -3.17 9.79
C SER A 74 -1.36 -2.00 10.74
N LEU A 75 -2.03 -2.08 11.88
CA LEU A 75 -1.84 -1.14 12.99
C LEU A 75 -0.86 -1.67 14.04
N GLU A 76 -0.78 -3.01 14.19
CA GLU A 76 0.12 -3.65 15.16
C GLU A 76 0.68 -4.94 14.57
N PRO A 77 1.97 -4.95 14.17
CA PRO A 77 2.82 -3.76 14.02
C PRO A 77 2.29 -2.78 12.97
N ALA A 78 2.70 -1.52 13.05
CA ALA A 78 2.31 -0.50 12.09
C ALA A 78 3.02 -0.75 10.76
N LEU A 79 2.28 -1.17 9.73
CA LEU A 79 2.82 -1.55 8.42
C LEU A 79 2.09 -0.83 7.30
N VAL A 80 2.87 -0.44 6.31
CA VAL A 80 2.36 0.05 5.01
C VAL A 80 3.05 -0.69 3.88
N ALA A 81 2.41 -0.72 2.71
CA ALA A 81 3.04 -1.23 1.49
C ALA A 81 3.05 -0.20 0.38
N VAL A 82 4.07 -0.30 -0.46
CA VAL A 82 4.19 0.40 -1.73
C VAL A 82 4.69 -0.57 -2.79
N SER A 83 4.11 -0.52 -3.99
CA SER A 83 4.55 -1.33 -5.13
C SER A 83 5.28 -0.46 -6.14
N ILE A 84 6.45 -0.89 -6.55
CA ILE A 84 7.36 -0.17 -7.44
C ILE A 84 7.70 -1.04 -8.65
N GLN A 85 7.66 -0.49 -9.84
CA GLN A 85 8.07 -1.22 -11.05
C GLN A 85 9.53 -1.69 -10.95
N LYS A 86 9.80 -2.94 -11.34
CA LYS A 86 11.15 -3.52 -11.39
C LYS A 86 12.11 -2.74 -12.28
N SER A 87 11.57 -1.99 -13.26
CA SER A 87 12.34 -1.10 -14.14
C SER A 87 12.73 0.24 -13.50
N SER A 88 12.32 0.52 -12.26
CA SER A 88 12.65 1.76 -11.56
C SER A 88 14.16 1.90 -11.36
N ARG A 89 14.72 3.06 -11.76
CA ARG A 89 16.12 3.39 -11.51
C ARG A 89 16.35 3.96 -10.11
N SER A 90 15.34 4.56 -9.52
CA SER A 90 15.43 5.19 -8.19
C SER A 90 15.32 4.17 -7.07
N TRP A 91 14.48 3.12 -7.24
CA TRP A 91 14.24 2.16 -6.18
C TRP A 91 15.50 1.45 -5.68
N PRO A 92 16.42 0.96 -6.55
CA PRO A 92 17.68 0.35 -6.10
C PRO A 92 18.56 1.26 -5.23
N LEU A 93 18.37 2.57 -5.30
CA LEU A 93 19.06 3.55 -4.46
C LEU A 93 18.33 3.75 -3.14
N ILE A 94 17.03 4.05 -3.21
CA ILE A 94 16.16 4.32 -2.05
C ILE A 94 16.15 3.14 -1.07
N ARG A 95 16.05 1.91 -1.57
CA ARG A 95 15.96 0.70 -0.74
C ARG A 95 17.19 0.41 0.13
N ARG A 96 18.30 1.11 -0.10
CA ARG A 96 19.53 0.99 0.71
C ARG A 96 19.53 1.92 1.91
N ALA A 97 18.64 2.90 1.93
CA ALA A 97 18.53 3.83 3.05
C ALA A 97 17.97 3.09 4.27
N GLU A 98 18.45 3.46 5.44
CA GLU A 98 17.96 2.92 6.71
C GLU A 98 16.50 3.32 6.95
N HIS A 99 16.16 4.56 6.60
CA HIS A 99 14.81 5.07 6.72
C HIS A 99 14.31 5.61 5.38
N ILE A 100 13.06 5.38 5.11
CA ILE A 100 12.38 5.82 3.91
C ILE A 100 11.20 6.70 4.30
N GLY A 101 11.10 7.85 3.64
CA GLY A 101 9.99 8.78 3.77
C GLY A 101 8.87 8.45 2.80
N VAL A 102 7.64 8.52 3.27
CA VAL A 102 6.43 8.50 2.44
C VAL A 102 5.64 9.76 2.72
N SER A 103 5.32 10.54 1.69
CA SER A 103 4.53 11.77 1.83
C SER A 103 3.29 11.69 0.96
N VAL A 104 2.10 11.83 1.56
CA VAL A 104 0.82 11.89 0.83
C VAL A 104 0.60 13.31 0.35
N LEU A 105 0.56 13.51 -0.96
CA LEU A 105 0.54 14.83 -1.57
C LEU A 105 -0.83 15.54 -1.46
N THR A 106 -0.79 16.88 -1.42
CA THR A 106 -1.97 17.76 -1.39
C THR A 106 -2.21 18.41 -2.74
N THR A 107 -3.35 19.10 -2.89
CA THR A 107 -3.67 19.91 -4.07
C THR A 107 -2.59 20.96 -4.40
N ASP A 108 -1.87 21.47 -3.41
CA ASP A 108 -0.80 22.44 -3.60
C ASP A 108 0.41 21.84 -4.34
N HIS A 109 0.57 20.51 -4.25
CA HIS A 109 1.59 19.75 -5.01
C HIS A 109 1.17 19.42 -6.44
N ALA A 110 -0.07 19.70 -6.86
CA ALA A 110 -0.54 19.35 -8.22
C ALA A 110 0.39 19.85 -9.35
N PRO A 111 0.96 21.07 -9.30
CA PRO A 111 1.91 21.54 -10.31
C PRO A 111 3.23 20.75 -10.31
N LEU A 112 3.60 20.13 -9.18
CA LEU A 112 4.87 19.44 -8.98
C LEU A 112 4.81 17.97 -9.41
N VAL A 113 3.61 17.38 -9.57
CA VAL A 113 3.44 15.94 -9.88
C VAL A 113 4.21 15.55 -11.14
N ARG A 114 4.17 16.39 -12.18
CA ARG A 114 4.89 16.12 -13.44
C ARG A 114 6.42 16.11 -13.24
N GLN A 115 6.95 17.03 -12.43
CA GLN A 115 8.37 17.10 -12.10
C GLN A 115 8.79 15.87 -11.29
N LEU A 116 8.02 15.53 -10.25
CA LEU A 116 8.28 14.38 -9.39
C LEU A 116 8.19 13.03 -10.15
N ALA A 117 7.43 12.97 -11.23
CA ALA A 117 7.38 11.82 -12.14
C ALA A 117 8.44 11.86 -13.25
N GLY A 118 9.17 12.96 -13.39
CA GLY A 118 10.15 13.22 -14.44
C GLY A 118 11.52 12.54 -14.23
N PRO A 119 12.56 13.06 -14.88
CA PRO A 119 13.94 12.59 -14.69
C PRO A 119 14.39 12.68 -13.23
N GLN A 120 15.14 11.67 -12.76
CA GLN A 120 15.50 11.54 -11.35
C GLN A 120 16.25 12.78 -10.81
N ASP A 121 17.16 13.33 -11.58
CA ASP A 121 18.04 14.42 -11.15
C ASP A 121 17.28 15.75 -10.93
N ASP A 122 16.13 15.91 -11.55
CA ASP A 122 15.32 17.14 -11.49
C ASP A 122 14.17 17.06 -10.48
N ARG A 123 13.84 15.85 -9.98
CA ARG A 123 12.59 15.62 -9.23
C ARG A 123 12.42 16.50 -8.02
N PHE A 124 13.47 16.77 -7.26
CA PHE A 124 13.44 17.56 -6.03
C PHE A 124 13.97 18.98 -6.19
N THR A 125 14.33 19.38 -7.41
CA THR A 125 14.88 20.73 -7.66
C THR A 125 13.85 21.80 -7.33
N GLY A 126 14.16 22.66 -6.35
CA GLY A 126 13.29 23.74 -5.91
C GLY A 126 12.05 23.31 -5.14
N ILE A 127 11.93 22.02 -4.76
CA ILE A 127 10.86 21.50 -3.92
C ILE A 127 11.34 21.45 -2.47
N GLY A 128 10.53 21.99 -1.54
CA GLY A 128 10.80 21.92 -0.11
C GLY A 128 10.65 20.51 0.44
N TRP A 129 11.61 20.08 1.23
CA TRP A 129 11.59 18.79 1.92
C TRP A 129 12.39 18.84 3.23
N GLU A 130 12.04 17.95 4.14
CA GLU A 130 12.73 17.76 5.42
C GLU A 130 13.45 16.41 5.43
N ASP A 131 14.61 16.35 6.11
CA ASP A 131 15.32 15.10 6.42
C ASP A 131 14.90 14.61 7.80
N ASP A 132 14.28 13.42 7.86
CA ASP A 132 14.03 12.72 9.12
C ASP A 132 14.84 11.43 9.16
N ARG A 133 16.06 11.50 9.68
CA ARG A 133 16.97 10.34 9.80
C ARG A 133 17.32 9.68 8.46
N GLY A 134 17.42 10.46 7.41
CA GLY A 134 17.64 9.98 6.06
C GLY A 134 16.37 9.72 5.25
N ALA A 135 15.19 9.76 5.87
CA ALA A 135 13.91 9.78 5.15
C ALA A 135 13.64 11.18 4.59
N VAL A 136 13.27 11.27 3.33
CA VAL A 136 12.88 12.55 2.69
C VAL A 136 11.37 12.73 2.80
N LEU A 137 10.96 13.81 3.46
CA LEU A 137 9.56 14.17 3.68
C LEU A 137 9.25 15.49 2.95
N LEU A 138 8.32 15.48 1.99
CA LEU A 138 7.94 16.69 1.28
C LEU A 138 7.19 17.64 2.21
N GLU A 139 7.56 18.92 2.21
CA GLU A 139 6.80 19.95 2.92
C GLU A 139 5.33 19.97 2.48
N ASP A 140 4.43 20.40 3.36
CA ASP A 140 2.99 20.58 3.12
C ASP A 140 2.21 19.33 2.66
N ALA A 141 2.76 18.13 2.83
CA ALA A 141 2.02 16.90 2.60
C ALA A 141 0.95 16.66 3.69
N VAL A 142 -0.12 15.92 3.35
CA VAL A 142 -1.21 15.58 4.27
C VAL A 142 -0.70 14.77 5.44
N VAL A 143 0.09 13.75 5.12
CA VAL A 143 0.68 12.81 6.06
C VAL A 143 2.09 12.51 5.63
N HIS A 144 3.00 12.50 6.59
CA HIS A 144 4.35 12.00 6.45
C HIS A 144 4.51 10.73 7.27
N LEU A 145 5.15 9.74 6.69
CA LEU A 145 5.56 8.53 7.37
C LEU A 145 7.07 8.37 7.21
N THR A 146 7.72 7.96 8.29
CA THR A 146 9.10 7.47 8.25
C THR A 146 9.08 6.01 8.69
N GLY A 147 9.74 5.16 7.93
CA GLY A 147 9.77 3.73 8.24
C GLY A 147 10.95 3.02 7.59
N GLN A 148 11.08 1.75 7.91
CA GLN A 148 12.13 0.86 7.42
C GLN A 148 11.52 -0.29 6.62
N ILE A 149 12.21 -0.74 5.56
CA ILE A 149 11.78 -1.92 4.81
C ILE A 149 11.97 -3.16 5.70
N THR A 150 10.90 -3.90 5.92
CA THR A 150 10.93 -5.19 6.61
C THR A 150 10.89 -6.36 5.65
N GLU A 151 10.27 -6.18 4.49
CA GLU A 151 10.10 -7.24 3.50
C GLU A 151 9.96 -6.66 2.09
N GLU A 152 10.43 -7.39 1.08
CA GLU A 152 10.18 -7.12 -0.32
C GLU A 152 9.68 -8.39 -1.00
N LEU A 153 8.56 -8.26 -1.69
CA LEU A 153 7.90 -9.35 -2.40
C LEU A 153 7.92 -9.08 -3.90
N GLU A 154 8.32 -10.07 -4.68
CA GLU A 154 8.14 -10.00 -6.14
C GLU A 154 6.67 -10.19 -6.52
N THR A 155 6.08 -9.18 -7.14
CA THR A 155 4.67 -9.14 -7.52
C THR A 155 4.54 -8.83 -9.03
N GLY A 156 4.77 -9.85 -9.85
CA GLY A 156 4.74 -9.69 -11.31
C GLY A 156 5.87 -8.80 -11.84
N ASP A 157 5.52 -7.71 -12.52
CA ASP A 157 6.46 -6.70 -13.03
C ASP A 157 6.84 -5.63 -11.98
N HIS A 158 6.35 -5.77 -10.74
CA HIS A 158 6.64 -4.91 -9.61
C HIS A 158 7.38 -5.65 -8.49
N VAL A 159 7.92 -4.85 -7.57
CA VAL A 159 8.34 -5.26 -6.22
C VAL A 159 7.44 -4.53 -5.23
N THR A 160 6.82 -5.26 -4.33
CA THR A 160 6.07 -4.69 -3.22
C THR A 160 6.95 -4.64 -1.99
N ALA A 161 7.26 -3.44 -1.53
CA ALA A 161 8.00 -3.21 -0.30
C ALA A 161 7.02 -3.01 0.85
N ILE A 162 7.23 -3.73 1.94
CA ILE A 162 6.53 -3.56 3.21
C ILE A 162 7.44 -2.76 4.12
N LEU A 163 6.92 -1.64 4.62
CA LEU A 163 7.64 -0.78 5.56
C LEU A 163 6.97 -0.86 6.92
N GLN A 164 7.79 -1.09 7.95
CA GLN A 164 7.39 -0.84 9.31
C GLN A 164 7.51 0.66 9.57
N VAL A 165 6.41 1.26 10.03
CA VAL A 165 6.33 2.70 10.28
C VAL A 165 6.83 2.99 11.68
N ASP A 166 7.86 3.83 11.77
CA ASP A 166 8.44 4.29 13.04
C ASP A 166 7.82 5.60 13.51
N ARG A 167 7.39 6.43 12.56
CA ARG A 167 6.89 7.77 12.83
C ARG A 167 5.80 8.17 11.85
N VAL A 168 4.77 8.83 12.38
CA VAL A 168 3.70 9.46 11.60
C VAL A 168 3.63 10.93 12.01
N ILE A 169 3.63 11.83 11.03
CA ILE A 169 3.34 13.25 11.22
C ILE A 169 2.13 13.56 10.34
N SER A 170 0.99 13.80 10.97
CA SER A 170 -0.19 14.33 10.30
C SER A 170 -0.23 15.84 10.58
N ARG A 171 0.10 16.60 9.58
CA ARG A 171 -0.11 18.05 9.61
C ARG A 171 -1.46 18.23 8.93
N ALA A 172 -2.55 18.42 9.68
CA ALA A 172 -3.88 18.62 9.11
C ALA A 172 -3.86 19.84 8.16
N PRO A 173 -3.56 19.66 6.88
CA PRO A 173 -3.48 20.77 5.96
C PRO A 173 -4.90 21.20 5.62
N SER A 174 -5.06 22.47 5.31
CA SER A 174 -6.28 22.99 4.69
C SER A 174 -6.46 22.46 3.26
N ALA A 175 -5.39 21.93 2.65
CA ALA A 175 -5.37 21.42 1.29
C ALA A 175 -5.84 19.95 1.24
N ALA A 176 -6.67 19.63 0.24
CA ALA A 176 -7.20 18.30 0.04
C ALA A 176 -6.11 17.33 -0.49
N PRO A 177 -6.18 16.03 -0.16
CA PRO A 177 -5.25 15.05 -0.71
C PRO A 177 -5.43 14.90 -2.22
N LEU A 178 -4.29 14.73 -2.92
CA LEU A 178 -4.29 14.39 -4.33
C LEU A 178 -4.57 12.91 -4.56
N VAL A 179 -5.32 12.63 -5.60
CA VAL A 179 -5.59 11.30 -6.12
C VAL A 179 -5.31 11.24 -7.62
N PHE A 180 -4.91 10.07 -8.08
CA PHE A 180 -4.87 9.72 -9.50
C PHE A 180 -6.14 8.94 -9.84
N HIS A 181 -6.95 9.48 -10.75
CA HIS A 181 -8.20 8.87 -11.18
C HIS A 181 -8.52 9.26 -12.62
N GLY A 182 -9.04 8.33 -13.42
CA GLY A 182 -9.36 8.58 -14.83
C GLY A 182 -8.15 9.02 -15.66
N SER A 183 -6.95 8.56 -15.33
CA SER A 183 -5.67 8.99 -15.92
C SER A 183 -5.35 10.47 -15.71
N GLN A 184 -5.90 11.08 -14.68
CA GLN A 184 -5.71 12.48 -14.34
C GLN A 184 -5.37 12.65 -12.86
N VAL A 185 -4.65 13.74 -12.56
CA VAL A 185 -4.46 14.20 -11.18
C VAL A 185 -5.73 14.94 -10.76
N SER A 186 -6.31 14.56 -9.65
CA SER A 186 -7.53 15.12 -9.09
C SER A 186 -7.40 15.26 -7.57
N SER A 187 -8.44 15.76 -6.93
CA SER A 187 -8.51 15.82 -5.47
C SER A 187 -9.80 15.17 -4.98
N VAL A 188 -9.77 14.72 -3.72
CA VAL A 188 -10.98 14.29 -3.04
C VAL A 188 -11.78 15.52 -2.70
N GLY A 189 -12.90 15.74 -3.41
CA GLY A 189 -13.87 16.80 -3.05
C GLY A 189 -14.60 16.41 -1.76
N GLY A 190 -14.93 17.41 -0.93
CA GLY A 190 -15.87 17.18 0.17
C GLY A 190 -17.23 16.74 -0.38
N ILE A 191 -17.85 15.76 0.30
CA ILE A 191 -19.24 15.34 0.05
C ILE A 191 -20.17 16.42 0.56
#